data_a3def0097af6c45f295313f5e82bff77
#
_entry.id   a3def0097af6c45f295313f5e82bff77
#
_cell.length_a   1.000
_cell.length_b   1.000
_cell.length_c   1.000
_cell.angle_alpha   90.00
_cell.angle_beta   90.00
_cell.angle_gamma   90.00
#
_symmetry.space_group_name_H-M   'P 1'
#
loop_
_entity.id
_entity.type
_entity.pdbx_description
1 polymer ?
#
loop_
_entity_poly.entity_id
_entity_poly.type
_entity_poly.pdbx_seq_one_letter_code
_entity_poly.pdbx_strand_id
1 'polypeptide(L)'
;MHPGGRYLQYADGRPFFYLGDTAWELFHRTTREEARLYLEDRARKGFTVIQAVCLAERDGLRVPNAYGDLPFADAGFTRPNERYFAYVDEVVATADSLGLVIGLLPAWGDKFCLKWGPGPEIFTTGGRAEAFGRYLGERYRTRRNIIWILGGDRPPEGRELILRAFARGIACGVAGREDYSACLITYHPWGKSSSGDWLHDEPWLAFNMQQNGHAYDFDLWERIARDYARRPVKPVLDGEPIYEEHPIDFDREKYGTSEALHVRRAFYHEVFSGACGHTYGCHAVWQMWEPGRYAPVTGPVRSWRESLSLPGAYQVCYGRELIESRPFFRRIPDQGVIAGDAGWGHGRCTATRDSLGTYAMVYSESGRPFAVDLGRVSGKRIVAWWYDVRSGRPLRIGEFRRRDAGATMTFTPPTCGKGNDWVLVLDDARMKYPPPGRCPEARSGAAG
;
A
#
# COMPACT_ATOMS: atom_id res chain seq x y z
N MET A 1 -10.46 -10.93 -5.49
CA MET A 1 -9.83 -10.22 -6.64
C MET A 1 -10.87 -9.89 -7.69
N HIS A 2 -10.71 -8.76 -8.40
CA HIS A 2 -11.54 -8.43 -9.57
C HIS A 2 -11.25 -9.41 -10.72
N PRO A 3 -12.27 -9.86 -11.50
CA PRO A 3 -12.08 -10.84 -12.58
C PRO A 3 -11.02 -10.45 -13.63
N GLY A 4 -10.79 -9.15 -13.85
CA GLY A 4 -9.73 -8.67 -14.74
C GLY A 4 -8.29 -8.89 -14.24
N GLY A 5 -8.09 -9.38 -13.01
CA GLY A 5 -6.80 -9.71 -12.43
C GLY A 5 -5.89 -8.52 -12.08
N ARG A 6 -6.34 -7.27 -12.30
CA ARG A 6 -5.51 -6.07 -12.06
C ARG A 6 -5.79 -5.36 -10.74
N TYR A 7 -6.95 -5.63 -10.15
CA TYR A 7 -7.44 -4.87 -9.00
C TYR A 7 -8.05 -5.79 -7.94
N LEU A 8 -8.13 -5.26 -6.74
CA LEU A 8 -8.87 -5.84 -5.63
C LEU A 8 -10.31 -5.28 -5.63
N GLN A 9 -11.23 -6.05 -5.07
CA GLN A 9 -12.62 -5.63 -4.88
C GLN A 9 -13.18 -6.16 -3.56
N TYR A 10 -14.15 -5.47 -3.01
CA TYR A 10 -14.97 -5.99 -1.92
C TYR A 10 -15.84 -7.18 -2.39
N ALA A 11 -16.40 -7.91 -1.44
CA ALA A 11 -17.27 -9.06 -1.76
C ALA A 11 -18.53 -8.67 -2.55
N ASP A 12 -19.00 -7.44 -2.42
CA ASP A 12 -20.12 -6.87 -3.14
C ASP A 12 -19.76 -6.34 -4.55
N GLY A 13 -18.50 -6.50 -4.96
CA GLY A 13 -18.00 -6.08 -6.27
C GLY A 13 -17.53 -4.62 -6.35
N ARG A 14 -17.69 -3.83 -5.29
CA ARG A 14 -17.15 -2.45 -5.26
C ARG A 14 -15.62 -2.45 -5.32
N PRO A 15 -15.00 -1.42 -5.93
CA PRO A 15 -13.56 -1.27 -5.92
C PRO A 15 -12.98 -1.25 -4.50
N PHE A 16 -11.88 -1.96 -4.31
CA PHE A 16 -11.07 -1.88 -3.11
C PHE A 16 -9.71 -1.28 -3.47
N PHE A 17 -9.51 -0.01 -3.15
CA PHE A 17 -8.20 0.60 -3.22
C PHE A 17 -7.42 0.24 -1.96
N TYR A 18 -6.33 -0.52 -2.12
CA TYR A 18 -5.45 -0.83 -1.01
C TYR A 18 -4.67 0.44 -0.64
N LEU A 19 -5.15 1.21 0.33
CA LEU A 19 -4.37 2.28 0.94
C LEU A 19 -3.92 1.79 2.31
N GLY A 20 -2.70 1.26 2.37
CA GLY A 20 -2.09 0.72 3.58
C GLY A 20 -1.42 1.80 4.42
N ASP A 21 -1.38 1.58 5.75
CA ASP A 21 -0.41 2.21 6.64
C ASP A 21 0.43 1.14 7.35
N THR A 22 1.68 1.44 7.60
CA THR A 22 2.64 0.50 8.18
C THR A 22 2.74 0.69 9.70
N ALA A 23 2.42 -0.38 10.43
CA ALA A 23 2.46 -0.43 11.90
C ALA A 23 3.02 -1.78 12.38
N TRP A 24 4.29 -2.08 12.01
CA TRP A 24 4.89 -3.40 12.26
C TRP A 24 4.84 -3.84 13.72
N GLU A 25 4.99 -2.89 14.66
CA GLU A 25 5.01 -3.17 16.10
C GLU A 25 3.65 -2.97 16.81
N LEU A 26 2.55 -2.86 16.07
CA LEU A 26 1.21 -2.57 16.59
C LEU A 26 0.81 -3.55 17.72
N PHE A 27 0.89 -4.86 17.47
CA PHE A 27 0.50 -5.86 18.45
C PHE A 27 1.50 -6.04 19.60
N HIS A 28 2.74 -5.62 19.36
CA HIS A 28 3.82 -5.82 20.32
C HIS A 28 3.97 -4.63 21.28
N ARG A 29 3.80 -3.39 20.78
CA ARG A 29 4.17 -2.19 21.53
C ARG A 29 3.02 -1.32 21.99
N THR A 30 1.79 -1.60 21.61
CA THR A 30 0.64 -0.76 21.98
C THR A 30 -0.25 -1.41 23.04
N THR A 31 -0.91 -0.56 23.85
CA THR A 31 -2.06 -0.96 24.67
C THR A 31 -3.34 -0.94 23.82
N ARG A 32 -4.46 -1.42 24.37
CA ARG A 32 -5.79 -1.37 23.70
C ARG A 32 -6.19 0.05 23.30
N GLU A 33 -5.97 0.98 24.21
CA GLU A 33 -6.30 2.40 24.02
C GLU A 33 -5.43 3.03 22.94
N GLU A 34 -4.14 2.70 22.95
CA GLU A 34 -3.17 3.16 21.96
C GLU A 34 -3.48 2.59 20.57
N ALA A 35 -3.74 1.30 20.48
CA ALA A 35 -4.14 0.66 19.21
C ALA A 35 -5.44 1.26 18.66
N ARG A 36 -6.44 1.48 19.53
CA ARG A 36 -7.70 2.13 19.13
C ARG A 36 -7.46 3.55 18.63
N LEU A 37 -6.69 4.37 19.36
CA LEU A 37 -6.34 5.75 18.96
C LEU A 37 -5.73 5.78 17.55
N TYR A 38 -4.77 4.89 17.31
CA TYR A 38 -4.10 4.77 16.02
C TYR A 38 -5.08 4.35 14.90
N LEU A 39 -5.86 3.29 15.13
CA LEU A 39 -6.81 2.77 14.14
C LEU A 39 -7.91 3.80 13.80
N GLU A 40 -8.46 4.48 14.80
CA GLU A 40 -9.44 5.54 14.60
C GLU A 40 -8.88 6.73 13.80
N ASP A 41 -7.63 7.11 14.05
CA ASP A 41 -6.96 8.16 13.28
C ASP A 41 -6.83 7.76 11.82
N ARG A 42 -6.37 6.54 11.53
CA ARG A 42 -6.19 6.03 10.18
C ARG A 42 -7.52 5.85 9.44
N ALA A 43 -8.54 5.34 10.11
CA ALA A 43 -9.88 5.21 9.53
C ALA A 43 -10.47 6.58 9.15
N ARG A 44 -10.37 7.59 10.03
CA ARG A 44 -10.84 8.96 9.75
C ARG A 44 -10.13 9.61 8.57
N LYS A 45 -8.85 9.31 8.36
CA LYS A 45 -8.08 9.81 7.21
C LYS A 45 -8.44 9.12 5.90
N GLY A 46 -9.04 7.93 5.96
CA GLY A 46 -9.44 7.18 4.77
C GLY A 46 -8.47 6.06 4.38
N PHE A 47 -7.62 5.59 5.28
CA PHE A 47 -6.89 4.34 5.07
C PHE A 47 -7.84 3.15 5.00
N THR A 48 -7.43 2.10 4.29
CA THR A 48 -8.23 0.87 4.12
C THR A 48 -7.55 -0.34 4.73
N VAL A 49 -6.22 -0.32 4.85
CA VAL A 49 -5.42 -1.44 5.36
C VAL A 49 -4.43 -0.95 6.40
N ILE A 50 -4.23 -1.75 7.45
CA ILE A 50 -3.14 -1.58 8.41
C ILE A 50 -2.26 -2.81 8.35
N GLN A 51 -0.99 -2.65 8.01
CA GLN A 51 -0.01 -3.73 8.00
C GLN A 51 0.59 -3.89 9.39
N ALA A 52 0.47 -5.09 9.98
CA ALA A 52 0.95 -5.38 11.33
C ALA A 52 1.46 -6.82 11.46
N VAL A 53 2.39 -7.06 12.39
CA VAL A 53 3.12 -8.32 12.53
C VAL A 53 2.79 -9.02 13.83
N CYS A 54 2.37 -10.30 13.78
CA CYS A 54 2.12 -11.11 14.98
C CYS A 54 3.41 -11.43 15.72
N LEU A 55 4.42 -11.98 15.04
CA LEU A 55 5.74 -12.26 15.63
C LEU A 55 6.70 -11.16 15.20
N ALA A 56 6.72 -10.07 15.95
CA ALA A 56 7.36 -8.81 15.60
C ALA A 56 8.89 -8.93 15.38
N GLU A 57 9.44 -8.01 14.58
CA GLU A 57 10.86 -7.95 14.28
C GLU A 57 11.71 -7.65 15.52
N ARG A 58 11.26 -6.68 16.32
CA ARG A 58 12.06 -6.12 17.43
C ARG A 58 12.08 -7.04 18.65
N ASP A 59 12.61 -8.26 18.44
CA ASP A 59 12.73 -9.33 19.43
C ASP A 59 11.38 -9.79 20.02
N GLY A 60 10.31 -9.72 19.23
CA GLY A 60 8.95 -10.02 19.64
C GLY A 60 8.71 -11.47 20.09
N LEU A 61 9.71 -12.36 19.98
CA LEU A 61 9.64 -13.71 20.55
C LEU A 61 10.06 -13.75 22.03
N ARG A 62 10.92 -12.83 22.48
CA ARG A 62 11.52 -12.84 23.82
C ARG A 62 11.19 -11.60 24.64
N VAL A 63 10.86 -10.49 23.97
CA VAL A 63 10.36 -9.30 24.61
C VAL A 63 8.82 -9.36 24.61
N PRO A 64 8.19 -9.27 25.79
CA PRO A 64 6.73 -9.38 25.86
C PRO A 64 6.03 -8.14 25.28
N ASN A 65 4.75 -8.30 24.92
CA ASN A 65 3.91 -7.19 24.52
C ASN A 65 3.62 -6.22 25.68
N ALA A 66 2.86 -5.16 25.43
CA ALA A 66 2.52 -4.14 26.44
C ALA A 66 1.79 -4.68 27.68
N TYR A 67 1.33 -5.94 27.65
CA TYR A 67 0.64 -6.63 28.77
C TYR A 67 1.51 -7.68 29.46
N GLY A 68 2.78 -7.79 29.11
CA GLY A 68 3.70 -8.77 29.69
C GLY A 68 3.57 -10.18 29.09
N ASP A 69 2.86 -10.33 27.98
CA ASP A 69 2.63 -11.63 27.34
C ASP A 69 3.61 -11.86 26.19
N LEU A 70 4.27 -13.02 26.19
CA LEU A 70 5.04 -13.52 25.04
C LEU A 70 4.13 -14.28 24.07
N PRO A 71 4.45 -14.32 22.76
CA PRO A 71 3.59 -14.98 21.78
C PRO A 71 3.53 -16.51 21.92
N PHE A 72 4.50 -17.11 22.61
CA PHE A 72 4.53 -18.55 22.89
C PHE A 72 4.66 -18.79 24.39
N ALA A 73 4.00 -19.86 24.87
CA ALA A 73 4.00 -20.27 26.27
C ALA A 73 5.16 -21.23 26.61
N ASP A 74 5.99 -21.61 25.62
CA ASP A 74 7.10 -22.52 25.78
C ASP A 74 8.37 -21.99 25.09
N ALA A 75 9.52 -22.38 25.62
CA ALA A 75 10.83 -22.00 25.08
C ALA A 75 11.13 -22.59 23.69
N GLY A 76 10.39 -23.61 23.28
CA GLY A 76 10.51 -24.25 21.96
C GLY A 76 9.73 -23.53 20.86
N PHE A 77 8.97 -22.50 21.21
CA PHE A 77 8.09 -21.74 20.28
C PHE A 77 7.13 -22.66 19.52
N THR A 78 6.49 -23.59 20.23
CA THR A 78 5.55 -24.56 19.63
C THR A 78 4.12 -24.36 20.07
N ARG A 79 3.91 -23.76 21.26
CA ARG A 79 2.60 -23.58 21.86
C ARG A 79 2.24 -22.09 21.91
N PRO A 80 1.38 -21.59 21.00
CA PRO A 80 0.92 -20.19 21.03
C PRO A 80 0.33 -19.83 22.39
N ASN A 81 0.60 -18.61 22.87
CA ASN A 81 0.08 -18.09 24.12
C ASN A 81 -1.27 -17.42 23.89
N GLU A 82 -2.34 -18.00 24.43
CA GLU A 82 -3.69 -17.52 24.23
C GLU A 82 -3.90 -16.06 24.69
N ARG A 83 -3.22 -15.62 25.76
CA ARG A 83 -3.34 -14.23 26.23
C ARG A 83 -2.77 -13.22 25.23
N TYR A 84 -1.64 -13.57 24.60
CA TYR A 84 -1.05 -12.75 23.55
C TYR A 84 -1.99 -12.64 22.34
N PHE A 85 -2.49 -13.77 21.84
CA PHE A 85 -3.36 -13.78 20.66
C PHE A 85 -4.76 -13.25 20.94
N ALA A 86 -5.27 -13.31 22.18
CA ALA A 86 -6.50 -12.61 22.55
C ALA A 86 -6.38 -11.09 22.39
N TYR A 87 -5.21 -10.51 22.71
CA TYR A 87 -4.97 -9.09 22.41
C TYR A 87 -4.93 -8.81 20.90
N VAL A 88 -4.29 -9.66 20.12
CA VAL A 88 -4.30 -9.53 18.64
C VAL A 88 -5.73 -9.58 18.11
N ASP A 89 -6.59 -10.48 18.62
CA ASP A 89 -8.01 -10.59 18.24
C ASP A 89 -8.79 -9.30 18.52
N GLU A 90 -8.53 -8.66 19.65
CA GLU A 90 -9.18 -7.40 20.02
C GLU A 90 -8.80 -6.27 19.06
N VAL A 91 -7.53 -6.19 18.66
CA VAL A 91 -7.05 -5.20 17.68
C VAL A 91 -7.66 -5.46 16.31
N VAL A 92 -7.70 -6.74 15.85
CA VAL A 92 -8.34 -7.14 14.60
C VAL A 92 -9.83 -6.81 14.60
N ALA A 93 -10.53 -7.08 15.72
CA ALA A 93 -11.95 -6.75 15.87
C ALA A 93 -12.20 -5.24 15.89
N THR A 94 -11.31 -4.46 16.53
CA THR A 94 -11.39 -2.99 16.53
C THR A 94 -11.22 -2.46 15.11
N ALA A 95 -10.24 -2.96 14.35
CA ALA A 95 -10.05 -2.59 12.95
C ALA A 95 -11.29 -2.89 12.11
N ASP A 96 -11.90 -4.08 12.27
CA ASP A 96 -13.14 -4.48 11.58
C ASP A 96 -14.28 -3.50 11.84
N SER A 97 -14.48 -3.14 13.12
CA SER A 97 -15.52 -2.17 13.53
C SER A 97 -15.35 -0.78 12.92
N LEU A 98 -14.13 -0.43 12.52
CA LEU A 98 -13.76 0.83 11.86
C LEU A 98 -13.71 0.72 10.33
N GLY A 99 -14.05 -0.45 9.78
CA GLY A 99 -13.99 -0.71 8.34
C GLY A 99 -12.57 -0.87 7.78
N LEU A 100 -11.60 -1.15 8.65
CA LEU A 100 -10.20 -1.38 8.28
C LEU A 100 -9.92 -2.87 8.09
N VAL A 101 -9.11 -3.17 7.11
CA VAL A 101 -8.52 -4.50 6.88
C VAL A 101 -7.15 -4.56 7.56
N ILE A 102 -6.82 -5.67 8.17
CA ILE A 102 -5.46 -5.93 8.67
C ILE A 102 -4.67 -6.70 7.61
N GLY A 103 -3.60 -6.10 7.13
CA GLY A 103 -2.53 -6.76 6.40
C GLY A 103 -1.67 -7.52 7.42
N LEU A 104 -2.06 -8.76 7.71
CA LEU A 104 -1.50 -9.53 8.81
C LEU A 104 -0.25 -10.28 8.38
N LEU A 105 0.91 -9.90 8.94
CA LEU A 105 2.12 -10.71 8.85
C LEU A 105 2.12 -11.71 10.01
N PRO A 106 2.03 -13.03 9.73
CA PRO A 106 2.15 -14.05 10.78
C PRO A 106 3.45 -13.95 11.56
N ALA A 107 4.54 -13.65 10.86
CA ALA A 107 5.87 -13.49 11.44
C ALA A 107 6.72 -12.58 10.56
N TRP A 108 7.63 -11.82 11.16
CA TRP A 108 8.67 -11.13 10.41
C TRP A 108 9.68 -12.11 9.83
N GLY A 109 10.33 -11.73 8.76
CA GLY A 109 11.19 -12.61 7.97
C GLY A 109 12.37 -13.23 8.68
N ASP A 110 12.90 -12.59 9.74
CA ASP A 110 13.99 -13.16 10.57
C ASP A 110 13.60 -14.44 11.32
N LYS A 111 12.30 -14.78 11.36
CA LYS A 111 11.79 -16.01 11.97
C LYS A 111 11.93 -17.26 11.06
N PHE A 112 12.25 -17.05 9.77
CA PHE A 112 12.52 -18.13 8.81
C PHE A 112 13.81 -17.92 7.98
N CYS A 113 14.42 -16.74 8.01
CA CYS A 113 15.64 -16.39 7.28
C CYS A 113 16.45 -15.35 8.07
N LEU A 114 17.42 -15.83 8.85
CA LEU A 114 18.25 -14.96 9.71
C LEU A 114 19.44 -14.38 8.93
N LYS A 115 19.19 -13.46 8.00
CA LYS A 115 20.25 -12.64 7.38
C LYS A 115 20.67 -11.48 8.27
N TRP A 116 19.71 -10.85 8.93
CA TRP A 116 19.84 -9.78 9.94
C TRP A 116 18.65 -9.80 10.87
N GLY A 117 18.69 -9.02 11.94
CA GLY A 117 17.66 -9.00 12.98
C GLY A 117 17.97 -9.95 14.12
N PRO A 118 17.20 -9.90 15.23
CA PRO A 118 17.47 -10.66 16.43
C PRO A 118 17.13 -12.15 16.33
N GLY A 119 16.31 -12.57 15.38
CA GLY A 119 15.83 -13.96 15.29
C GLY A 119 15.06 -14.40 16.56
N PRO A 120 15.17 -15.68 16.95
CA PRO A 120 15.77 -16.79 16.21
C PRO A 120 14.93 -17.26 15.02
N GLU A 121 15.52 -18.03 14.10
CA GLU A 121 14.73 -18.81 13.13
C GLU A 121 13.96 -19.89 13.88
N ILE A 122 12.62 -19.83 13.82
CA ILE A 122 11.73 -20.82 14.42
C ILE A 122 11.00 -21.65 13.38
N PHE A 123 10.86 -21.13 12.15
CA PHE A 123 10.30 -21.86 11.01
C PHE A 123 11.40 -22.47 10.15
N THR A 124 12.12 -23.42 10.74
CA THR A 124 13.23 -24.12 10.08
C THR A 124 12.78 -25.30 9.22
N THR A 125 11.51 -25.71 9.35
CA THR A 125 10.89 -26.78 8.58
C THR A 125 9.50 -26.37 8.10
N GLY A 126 9.05 -26.96 6.97
CA GLY A 126 7.69 -26.75 6.47
C GLY A 126 6.61 -27.16 7.46
N GLY A 127 6.82 -28.21 8.24
CA GLY A 127 5.81 -28.67 9.22
C GLY A 127 5.53 -27.64 10.33
N ARG A 128 6.55 -26.94 10.84
CA ARG A 128 6.36 -25.85 11.81
C ARG A 128 5.63 -24.65 11.21
N ALA A 129 6.01 -24.29 10.00
CA ALA A 129 5.40 -23.19 9.27
C ALA A 129 3.91 -23.48 8.96
N GLU A 130 3.60 -24.70 8.49
CA GLU A 130 2.23 -25.13 8.23
C GLU A 130 1.37 -25.16 9.49
N ALA A 131 1.91 -25.69 10.60
CA ALA A 131 1.19 -25.77 11.87
C ALA A 131 0.81 -24.37 12.39
N PHE A 132 1.74 -23.40 12.34
CA PHE A 132 1.48 -22.04 12.79
C PHE A 132 0.55 -21.29 11.82
N GLY A 133 0.74 -21.49 10.52
CA GLY A 133 -0.19 -20.95 9.49
C GLY A 133 -1.62 -21.47 9.69
N ARG A 134 -1.78 -22.77 9.96
CA ARG A 134 -3.08 -23.39 10.26
C ARG A 134 -3.71 -22.83 11.52
N TYR A 135 -2.94 -22.71 12.59
CA TYR A 135 -3.40 -22.11 13.85
C TYR A 135 -3.99 -20.71 13.62
N LEU A 136 -3.29 -19.83 12.90
CA LEU A 136 -3.80 -18.50 12.61
C LEU A 136 -4.98 -18.52 11.63
N GLY A 137 -4.93 -19.38 10.60
CA GLY A 137 -6.02 -19.54 9.66
C GLY A 137 -7.32 -20.01 10.33
N GLU A 138 -7.24 -20.97 11.25
CA GLU A 138 -8.39 -21.45 12.05
C GLU A 138 -8.90 -20.36 13.00
N ARG A 139 -8.01 -19.63 13.67
CA ARG A 139 -8.36 -18.53 14.58
C ARG A 139 -9.14 -17.43 13.89
N TYR A 140 -8.74 -17.07 12.67
CA TYR A 140 -9.33 -15.96 11.93
C TYR A 140 -10.28 -16.40 10.79
N ARG A 141 -10.69 -17.66 10.74
CA ARG A 141 -11.55 -18.21 9.66
C ARG A 141 -12.88 -17.47 9.45
N THR A 142 -13.42 -16.86 10.49
CA THR A 142 -14.67 -16.10 10.45
C THR A 142 -14.45 -14.60 10.21
N ARG A 143 -13.19 -14.13 10.23
CA ARG A 143 -12.84 -12.74 10.00
C ARG A 143 -12.68 -12.47 8.51
N ARG A 144 -13.32 -11.42 8.02
CA ARG A 144 -13.28 -11.03 6.60
C ARG A 144 -12.35 -9.84 6.34
N ASN A 145 -11.80 -9.26 7.40
CA ASN A 145 -10.93 -8.09 7.35
C ASN A 145 -9.44 -8.44 7.48
N ILE A 146 -9.00 -9.55 6.86
CA ILE A 146 -7.59 -9.96 6.87
C ILE A 146 -7.10 -10.21 5.44
N ILE A 147 -5.95 -9.60 5.12
CA ILE A 147 -5.08 -9.95 4.01
C ILE A 147 -3.80 -10.53 4.61
N TRP A 148 -3.38 -11.71 4.17
CA TRP A 148 -2.21 -12.37 4.70
C TRP A 148 -0.95 -11.92 3.95
N ILE A 149 0.08 -11.53 4.69
CA ILE A 149 1.35 -11.09 4.11
C ILE A 149 2.46 -11.96 4.68
N LEU A 150 3.04 -12.84 3.88
CA LEU A 150 4.23 -13.60 4.28
C LEU A 150 5.48 -12.75 4.06
N GLY A 151 6.59 -13.13 4.65
CA GLY A 151 7.86 -12.42 4.46
C GLY A 151 8.16 -11.40 5.54
N GLY A 152 8.65 -10.24 5.13
CA GLY A 152 9.15 -9.16 6.00
C GLY A 152 10.67 -9.01 5.82
N ASP A 153 11.09 -8.09 4.94
CA ASP A 153 12.49 -7.72 4.67
C ASP A 153 13.43 -8.86 4.33
N ARG A 154 12.94 -9.96 3.79
CA ARG A 154 13.77 -11.12 3.47
C ARG A 154 13.52 -11.62 2.06
N PRO A 155 14.57 -12.09 1.39
CA PRO A 155 14.41 -12.82 0.13
C PRO A 155 13.80 -14.20 0.41
N PRO A 156 12.94 -14.71 -0.47
CA PRO A 156 12.36 -16.04 -0.33
C PRO A 156 13.31 -17.18 -0.75
N GLU A 157 14.44 -16.85 -1.37
CA GLU A 157 15.40 -17.81 -1.93
C GLU A 157 15.85 -18.83 -0.89
N GLY A 158 15.70 -20.11 -1.24
CA GLY A 158 16.02 -21.24 -0.36
C GLY A 158 15.04 -21.44 0.79
N ARG A 159 13.92 -20.70 0.80
CA ARG A 159 12.85 -20.79 1.80
C ARG A 159 11.47 -21.07 1.17
N GLU A 160 11.42 -21.29 -0.13
CA GLU A 160 10.17 -21.45 -0.89
C GLU A 160 9.31 -22.58 -0.35
N LEU A 161 9.90 -23.71 0.05
CA LEU A 161 9.17 -24.84 0.65
C LEU A 161 8.55 -24.48 2.00
N ILE A 162 9.22 -23.65 2.81
CA ILE A 162 8.71 -23.17 4.09
C ILE A 162 7.53 -22.22 3.83
N LEU A 163 7.65 -21.31 2.86
CA LEU A 163 6.62 -20.37 2.48
C LEU A 163 5.38 -21.06 1.89
N ARG A 164 5.56 -22.06 1.03
CA ARG A 164 4.46 -22.90 0.51
C ARG A 164 3.72 -23.61 1.64
N ALA A 165 4.45 -24.19 2.59
CA ALA A 165 3.86 -24.85 3.74
C ALA A 165 3.10 -23.86 4.64
N PHE A 166 3.64 -22.65 4.83
CA PHE A 166 2.98 -21.60 5.59
C PHE A 166 1.65 -21.18 4.92
N ALA A 167 1.69 -20.89 3.61
CA ALA A 167 0.51 -20.51 2.83
C ALA A 167 -0.55 -21.63 2.81
N ARG A 168 -0.12 -22.90 2.66
CA ARG A 168 -1.00 -24.05 2.77
C ARG A 168 -1.66 -24.14 4.14
N GLY A 169 -0.89 -23.96 5.21
CA GLY A 169 -1.42 -23.93 6.58
C GLY A 169 -2.51 -22.88 6.74
N ILE A 170 -2.28 -21.64 6.30
CA ILE A 170 -3.28 -20.57 6.33
C ILE A 170 -4.52 -20.96 5.55
N ALA A 171 -4.38 -21.41 4.29
CA ALA A 171 -5.51 -21.78 3.45
C ALA A 171 -6.35 -22.91 4.06
N CYS A 172 -5.67 -23.95 4.56
CA CYS A 172 -6.33 -25.07 5.25
C CYS A 172 -7.03 -24.62 6.54
N GLY A 173 -6.44 -23.72 7.31
CA GLY A 173 -7.07 -23.17 8.52
C GLY A 173 -8.31 -22.34 8.21
N VAL A 174 -8.25 -21.48 7.19
CA VAL A 174 -9.38 -20.63 6.77
C VAL A 174 -10.50 -21.45 6.15
N ALA A 175 -10.20 -22.35 5.19
CA ALA A 175 -11.20 -23.03 4.36
C ALA A 175 -11.48 -24.48 4.79
N GLY A 176 -10.74 -25.05 5.75
CA GLY A 176 -10.80 -26.46 6.10
C GLY A 176 -10.12 -27.39 5.08
N ARG A 177 -9.57 -26.88 4.01
CA ARG A 177 -8.84 -27.55 2.94
C ARG A 177 -7.85 -26.61 2.29
N GLU A 178 -6.96 -27.12 1.46
CA GLU A 178 -6.04 -26.31 0.66
C GLU A 178 -6.84 -25.57 -0.44
N ASP A 179 -7.25 -24.33 -0.15
CA ASP A 179 -8.03 -23.51 -1.06
C ASP A 179 -7.56 -22.04 -0.97
N TYR A 180 -6.67 -21.67 -1.88
CA TYR A 180 -6.09 -20.31 -1.92
C TYR A 180 -7.08 -19.24 -2.40
N SER A 181 -8.22 -19.62 -2.98
CA SER A 181 -9.26 -18.67 -3.35
C SER A 181 -10.03 -18.13 -2.15
N ALA A 182 -9.98 -18.81 -1.02
CA ALA A 182 -10.67 -18.43 0.21
C ALA A 182 -9.97 -17.29 1.00
N CYS A 183 -8.71 -17.00 0.67
CA CYS A 183 -7.93 -15.97 1.35
C CYS A 183 -6.96 -15.28 0.39
N LEU A 184 -6.72 -13.97 0.62
CA LEU A 184 -5.70 -13.24 -0.12
C LEU A 184 -4.37 -13.38 0.59
N ILE A 185 -3.38 -14.00 -0.06
CA ILE A 185 -2.03 -14.17 0.46
C ILE A 185 -1.05 -13.47 -0.49
N THR A 186 -0.12 -12.70 0.04
CA THR A 186 1.00 -12.10 -0.68
C THR A 186 2.30 -12.29 0.09
N TYR A 187 3.38 -11.72 -0.44
CA TYR A 187 4.71 -11.81 0.17
C TYR A 187 5.40 -10.43 0.18
N HIS A 188 5.85 -10.00 1.35
CA HIS A 188 6.65 -8.79 1.56
C HIS A 188 8.14 -9.11 1.39
N PRO A 189 8.77 -8.68 0.28
CA PRO A 189 10.19 -8.96 0.00
C PRO A 189 11.11 -8.01 0.76
N TRP A 190 12.40 -8.02 0.45
CA TRP A 190 13.37 -7.04 0.90
C TRP A 190 13.45 -5.82 -0.02
N GLY A 191 14.17 -4.78 0.41
CA GLY A 191 14.29 -3.50 -0.31
C GLY A 191 14.71 -3.65 -1.77
N LYS A 192 14.09 -2.85 -2.64
CA LYS A 192 14.30 -2.77 -4.09
C LYS A 192 13.97 -4.06 -4.85
N SER A 193 13.06 -4.89 -4.33
CA SER A 193 12.63 -6.13 -4.96
C SER A 193 11.11 -6.30 -4.98
N SER A 194 10.66 -7.32 -5.67
CA SER A 194 9.26 -7.72 -5.77
C SER A 194 9.08 -9.19 -5.39
N SER A 195 7.97 -9.52 -4.75
CA SER A 195 7.55 -10.92 -4.61
C SER A 195 7.45 -11.62 -5.98
N GLY A 196 7.12 -10.86 -7.03
CA GLY A 196 7.08 -11.35 -8.40
C GLY A 196 8.43 -11.81 -8.98
N ASP A 197 9.54 -11.40 -8.38
CA ASP A 197 10.86 -11.82 -8.86
C ASP A 197 11.14 -13.30 -8.60
N TRP A 198 10.46 -13.92 -7.63
CA TRP A 198 10.64 -15.32 -7.23
C TRP A 198 9.35 -16.13 -7.19
N LEU A 199 8.22 -15.49 -6.82
CA LEU A 199 7.02 -16.20 -6.41
C LEU A 199 5.82 -15.93 -7.32
N HIS A 200 6.03 -15.28 -8.48
CA HIS A 200 4.93 -14.86 -9.35
C HIS A 200 4.00 -16.02 -9.76
N ASP A 201 4.58 -17.19 -10.04
CA ASP A 201 3.84 -18.36 -10.51
C ASP A 201 3.28 -19.24 -9.37
N GLU A 202 3.56 -18.86 -8.10
CA GLU A 202 2.99 -19.58 -6.96
C GLU A 202 1.46 -19.45 -6.93
N PRO A 203 0.73 -20.57 -6.79
CA PRO A 203 -0.74 -20.55 -6.79
C PRO A 203 -1.32 -19.85 -5.58
N TRP A 204 -0.57 -19.76 -4.49
CA TRP A 204 -0.99 -19.06 -3.27
C TRP A 204 -0.76 -17.55 -3.33
N LEU A 205 0.13 -17.05 -4.20
CA LEU A 205 0.41 -15.62 -4.31
C LEU A 205 -0.72 -14.91 -5.07
N ALA A 206 -1.61 -14.24 -4.35
CA ALA A 206 -2.75 -13.57 -4.95
C ALA A 206 -2.36 -12.30 -5.73
N PHE A 207 -1.38 -11.55 -5.26
CA PHE A 207 -0.89 -10.33 -5.90
C PHE A 207 0.60 -10.10 -5.61
N ASN A 208 1.27 -9.39 -6.51
CA ASN A 208 2.67 -9.02 -6.33
C ASN A 208 2.78 -7.83 -5.37
N MET A 209 3.65 -7.94 -4.39
CA MET A 209 4.02 -6.87 -3.49
C MET A 209 5.48 -6.50 -3.71
N GLN A 210 5.74 -5.22 -3.88
CA GLN A 210 7.08 -4.67 -3.94
C GLN A 210 7.48 -4.05 -2.60
N GLN A 211 8.77 -3.87 -2.39
CA GLN A 211 9.35 -2.98 -1.40
C GLN A 211 10.34 -2.07 -2.11
N ASN A 212 9.95 -0.82 -2.41
CA ASN A 212 10.86 0.14 -3.00
C ASN A 212 11.85 0.71 -1.99
N GLY A 213 11.52 0.65 -0.70
CA GLY A 213 12.42 1.03 0.40
C GLY A 213 12.59 2.54 0.56
N HIS A 214 13.58 2.93 1.35
CA HIS A 214 13.72 4.30 1.85
C HIS A 214 14.77 5.14 1.12
N ALA A 215 15.28 4.67 -0.01
CA ALA A 215 16.13 5.45 -0.89
C ALA A 215 15.33 6.47 -1.70
N TYR A 216 15.95 7.58 -2.06
CA TYR A 216 15.38 8.52 -3.02
C TYR A 216 15.60 8.00 -4.44
N ASP A 217 14.77 7.06 -4.83
CA ASP A 217 14.90 6.30 -6.06
C ASP A 217 14.04 6.90 -7.18
N PHE A 218 14.54 6.84 -8.42
CA PHE A 218 13.86 7.40 -9.58
C PHE A 218 13.22 6.36 -10.49
N ASP A 219 13.47 5.07 -10.27
CA ASP A 219 12.98 3.99 -11.15
C ASP A 219 11.76 3.23 -10.59
N LEU A 220 11.17 3.70 -9.50
CA LEU A 220 10.04 3.02 -8.85
C LEU A 220 8.87 2.74 -9.78
N TRP A 221 8.60 3.62 -10.75
CA TRP A 221 7.56 3.40 -11.76
C TRP A 221 7.91 2.25 -12.73
N GLU A 222 9.20 2.04 -13.04
CA GLU A 222 9.64 0.96 -13.93
C GLU A 222 9.47 -0.40 -13.26
N ARG A 223 9.72 -0.50 -11.96
CA ARG A 223 9.50 -1.72 -11.18
C ARG A 223 8.01 -2.09 -11.14
N ILE A 224 7.13 -1.12 -10.90
CA ILE A 224 5.67 -1.34 -10.96
C ILE A 224 5.26 -1.76 -12.38
N ALA A 225 5.72 -1.07 -13.41
CA ALA A 225 5.40 -1.39 -14.81
C ALA A 225 5.87 -2.79 -15.21
N ARG A 226 7.06 -3.20 -14.73
CA ARG A 226 7.60 -4.56 -14.94
C ARG A 226 6.66 -5.62 -14.37
N ASP A 227 6.23 -5.47 -13.12
CA ASP A 227 5.32 -6.44 -12.50
C ASP A 227 3.92 -6.38 -13.11
N TYR A 228 3.45 -5.20 -13.49
CA TYR A 228 2.19 -5.04 -14.23
C TYR A 228 2.21 -5.78 -15.57
N ALA A 229 3.35 -5.91 -16.22
CA ALA A 229 3.50 -6.62 -17.49
C ALA A 229 3.58 -8.15 -17.34
N ARG A 230 3.82 -8.69 -16.13
CA ARG A 230 3.95 -10.15 -15.90
C ARG A 230 2.69 -10.93 -16.27
N ARG A 231 2.88 -12.20 -16.54
CA ARG A 231 1.82 -13.19 -16.80
C ARG A 231 2.06 -14.43 -15.92
N PRO A 232 0.99 -15.05 -15.36
CA PRO A 232 -0.41 -14.64 -15.39
C PRO A 232 -0.60 -13.25 -14.79
N VAL A 233 -1.69 -12.55 -15.20
CA VAL A 233 -1.98 -11.21 -14.68
C VAL A 233 -2.32 -11.27 -13.19
N LYS A 234 -1.60 -10.48 -12.39
CA LYS A 234 -1.88 -10.29 -10.96
C LYS A 234 -1.89 -8.80 -10.62
N PRO A 235 -2.63 -8.37 -9.59
CA PRO A 235 -2.49 -7.00 -9.07
C PRO A 235 -1.06 -6.75 -8.59
N VAL A 236 -0.66 -5.49 -8.57
CA VAL A 236 0.66 -5.04 -8.10
C VAL A 236 0.48 -3.92 -7.09
N LEU A 237 1.30 -3.89 -6.06
CA LEU A 237 1.27 -2.89 -5.00
C LEU A 237 2.68 -2.73 -4.41
N ASP A 238 3.03 -1.53 -3.97
CA ASP A 238 4.19 -1.32 -3.10
C ASP A 238 3.75 -1.44 -1.63
N GLY A 239 4.28 -2.43 -0.93
CA GLY A 239 4.00 -2.70 0.49
C GLY A 239 4.88 -1.91 1.44
N GLU A 240 6.00 -1.37 0.94
CA GLU A 240 6.92 -0.55 1.74
C GLU A 240 7.70 0.44 0.86
N PRO A 241 7.05 1.55 0.46
CA PRO A 241 7.72 2.67 -0.19
C PRO A 241 8.49 3.51 0.84
N ILE A 242 9.05 4.63 0.40
CA ILE A 242 9.70 5.59 1.30
C ILE A 242 8.72 6.08 2.38
N TYR A 243 9.11 5.94 3.66
CA TYR A 243 8.31 6.43 4.78
C TYR A 243 8.53 7.92 5.02
N GLU A 244 7.50 8.62 5.50
CA GLU A 244 7.62 10.01 5.94
C GLU A 244 8.48 10.10 7.21
N GLU A 245 9.34 11.11 7.28
CA GLU A 245 10.33 11.35 8.34
C GLU A 245 11.40 10.25 8.52
N HIS A 246 11.55 9.36 7.55
CA HIS A 246 12.64 8.39 7.56
C HIS A 246 13.95 9.03 7.05
N PRO A 247 15.11 8.70 7.65
CA PRO A 247 16.41 9.07 7.04
C PRO A 247 16.50 8.50 5.63
N ILE A 248 16.64 9.36 4.62
CA ILE A 248 16.76 8.90 3.24
C ILE A 248 18.02 8.04 3.12
N ASP A 249 17.87 6.85 2.52
CA ASP A 249 18.94 5.85 2.36
C ASP A 249 19.67 5.50 3.69
N PHE A 250 18.91 5.61 4.81
CA PHE A 250 19.42 5.38 6.18
C PHE A 250 20.53 6.33 6.64
N ASP A 251 20.83 7.38 5.85
CA ASP A 251 21.88 8.36 6.13
C ASP A 251 21.31 9.79 6.15
N ARG A 252 20.90 10.23 7.36
CA ARG A 252 20.32 11.56 7.58
C ARG A 252 21.32 12.69 7.35
N GLU A 253 22.57 12.48 7.66
CA GLU A 253 23.59 13.53 7.52
C GLU A 253 23.85 13.84 6.05
N LYS A 254 23.85 12.83 5.22
CA LYS A 254 24.14 12.96 3.78
C LYS A 254 22.92 13.35 2.95
N TYR A 255 21.78 12.72 3.21
CA TYR A 255 20.59 12.82 2.32
C TYR A 255 19.41 13.53 2.97
N GLY A 256 19.49 13.82 4.27
CA GLY A 256 18.37 14.40 5.01
C GLY A 256 17.29 13.39 5.36
N THR A 257 16.09 13.91 5.55
CA THR A 257 14.92 13.15 5.97
C THR A 257 13.83 13.32 4.93
N SER A 258 13.09 12.24 4.67
CA SER A 258 11.96 12.26 3.75
C SER A 258 10.80 13.11 4.28
N GLU A 259 10.10 13.74 3.38
CA GLU A 259 8.98 14.65 3.63
C GLU A 259 7.73 14.15 2.89
N ALA A 260 6.59 14.78 3.12
CA ALA A 260 5.34 14.51 2.43
C ALA A 260 5.46 14.49 0.89
N LEU A 261 6.33 15.31 0.32
CA LEU A 261 6.63 15.26 -1.12
C LEU A 261 7.10 13.89 -1.57
N HIS A 262 7.99 13.25 -0.80
CA HIS A 262 8.58 11.96 -1.15
C HIS A 262 7.53 10.85 -1.16
N VAL A 263 6.61 10.83 -0.17
CA VAL A 263 5.51 9.87 -0.15
C VAL A 263 4.47 10.12 -1.24
N ARG A 264 4.15 11.39 -1.56
CA ARG A 264 3.28 11.71 -2.71
C ARG A 264 3.90 11.26 -4.03
N ARG A 265 5.18 11.53 -4.21
CA ARG A 265 5.95 11.12 -5.38
C ARG A 265 5.84 9.60 -5.59
N ALA A 266 6.09 8.81 -4.56
CA ALA A 266 5.95 7.36 -4.61
C ALA A 266 4.51 6.97 -4.98
N PHE A 267 3.51 7.49 -4.26
CA PHE A 267 2.10 7.21 -4.52
C PHE A 267 1.72 7.43 -5.99
N TYR A 268 1.95 8.63 -6.52
CA TYR A 268 1.45 8.96 -7.87
C TYR A 268 2.20 8.23 -8.98
N HIS A 269 3.51 8.11 -8.88
CA HIS A 269 4.28 7.37 -9.89
C HIS A 269 3.90 5.88 -9.90
N GLU A 270 3.73 5.25 -8.77
CA GLU A 270 3.37 3.83 -8.66
C GLU A 270 1.94 3.57 -9.13
N VAL A 271 0.97 4.32 -8.59
CA VAL A 271 -0.44 4.13 -8.94
C VAL A 271 -0.68 4.41 -10.41
N PHE A 272 -0.07 5.46 -10.99
CA PHE A 272 -0.23 5.78 -12.41
C PHE A 272 0.52 4.81 -13.33
N SER A 273 1.51 4.09 -12.81
CA SER A 273 2.21 3.01 -13.52
C SER A 273 1.51 1.65 -13.44
N GLY A 274 0.37 1.57 -12.74
CA GLY A 274 -0.49 0.38 -12.74
C GLY A 274 -0.69 -0.30 -11.40
N ALA A 275 -0.13 0.22 -10.30
CA ALA A 275 -0.39 -0.32 -8.98
C ALA A 275 -1.89 -0.25 -8.61
N CYS A 276 -2.40 -1.29 -7.97
CA CYS A 276 -3.80 -1.39 -7.53
C CYS A 276 -4.07 -0.63 -6.23
N GLY A 277 -3.03 -0.12 -5.61
CA GLY A 277 -3.02 0.60 -4.35
C GLY A 277 -1.64 1.09 -4.01
N HIS A 278 -1.45 1.52 -2.77
CA HIS A 278 -0.20 2.05 -2.25
C HIS A 278 -0.16 1.86 -0.73
N THR A 279 1.02 1.79 -0.14
CA THR A 279 1.20 1.79 1.31
C THR A 279 1.92 3.06 1.73
N TYR A 280 1.38 3.74 2.71
CA TYR A 280 2.04 4.81 3.42
C TYR A 280 2.82 4.24 4.62
N GLY A 281 3.89 4.89 5.01
CA GLY A 281 4.58 4.65 6.26
C GLY A 281 5.08 5.95 6.86
N CYS A 282 5.30 5.91 8.16
CA CYS A 282 5.92 6.99 8.91
C CYS A 282 6.95 6.42 9.87
N HIS A 283 8.09 7.07 9.96
CA HIS A 283 9.26 6.54 10.66
C HIS A 283 9.02 6.21 12.13
N ALA A 284 8.32 7.05 12.87
CA ALA A 284 8.00 6.78 14.27
C ALA A 284 6.81 5.80 14.41
N VAL A 285 5.86 5.81 13.46
CA VAL A 285 4.62 5.02 13.54
C VAL A 285 4.88 3.54 13.30
N TRP A 286 5.70 3.16 12.30
CA TRP A 286 5.91 1.74 12.03
C TRP A 286 6.47 0.99 13.22
N GLN A 287 7.30 1.65 14.04
CA GLN A 287 7.93 1.08 15.23
C GLN A 287 7.19 1.42 16.53
N MET A 288 6.07 2.14 16.49
CA MET A 288 5.31 2.63 17.64
C MET A 288 6.23 3.27 18.70
N TRP A 289 7.18 4.08 18.22
CA TRP A 289 8.20 4.65 19.06
C TRP A 289 7.66 5.77 19.95
N GLU A 290 7.99 5.66 21.25
CA GLU A 290 7.70 6.67 22.26
C GLU A 290 8.99 6.97 23.04
N PRO A 291 9.37 8.23 23.25
CA PRO A 291 10.53 8.58 24.03
C PRO A 291 10.54 7.92 25.41
N GLY A 292 11.67 7.31 25.78
CA GLY A 292 11.85 6.66 27.09
C GLY A 292 11.18 5.29 27.25
N ARG A 293 10.35 4.84 26.28
CA ARG A 293 9.66 3.54 26.36
C ARG A 293 10.37 2.43 25.58
N TYR A 294 10.84 2.75 24.39
CA TYR A 294 11.53 1.79 23.53
C TYR A 294 12.78 2.41 22.90
N ALA A 295 13.80 1.59 22.68
CA ALA A 295 14.98 2.03 21.92
C ALA A 295 14.56 2.38 20.47
N PRO A 296 14.94 3.56 19.96
CA PRO A 296 14.60 3.97 18.61
C PRO A 296 15.41 3.19 17.56
N VAL A 297 14.78 2.94 16.40
CA VAL A 297 15.48 2.49 15.20
C VAL A 297 15.76 3.71 14.34
N THR A 298 17.01 3.92 13.94
CA THR A 298 17.47 5.04 13.09
C THR A 298 17.00 6.45 13.51
N GLY A 299 16.69 6.62 14.81
CA GLY A 299 16.43 7.91 15.46
C GLY A 299 15.24 8.71 14.94
N PRO A 300 13.99 8.29 15.22
CA PRO A 300 12.83 9.13 14.97
C PRO A 300 12.90 10.43 15.78
N VAL A 301 12.35 11.52 15.24
CA VAL A 301 12.49 12.86 15.82
C VAL A 301 11.32 13.25 16.72
N ARG A 302 10.19 12.54 16.64
CA ARG A 302 8.98 12.76 17.44
C ARG A 302 8.31 11.42 17.73
N SER A 303 7.44 11.39 18.74
CA SER A 303 6.68 10.20 19.08
C SER A 303 5.75 9.76 17.94
N TRP A 304 5.33 8.51 17.94
CA TRP A 304 4.35 8.01 16.98
C TRP A 304 3.01 8.77 17.04
N ARG A 305 2.61 9.24 18.25
CA ARG A 305 1.38 10.02 18.41
C ARG A 305 1.45 11.38 17.72
N GLU A 306 2.53 12.11 17.90
CA GLU A 306 2.75 13.40 17.23
C GLU A 306 2.85 13.20 15.71
N SER A 307 3.44 12.10 15.28
CA SER A 307 3.61 11.73 13.86
C SER A 307 2.30 11.38 13.17
N LEU A 308 1.22 11.09 13.90
CA LEU A 308 -0.09 10.83 13.28
C LEU A 308 -0.57 12.03 12.46
N SER A 309 -0.22 13.26 12.85
CA SER A 309 -0.65 14.49 12.17
C SER A 309 0.21 14.91 10.97
N LEU A 310 1.20 14.12 10.59
CA LEU A 310 2.07 14.44 9.45
C LEU A 310 1.27 14.57 8.14
N PRO A 311 1.66 15.52 7.27
CA PRO A 311 0.86 15.87 6.10
C PRO A 311 0.76 14.76 5.05
N GLY A 312 1.80 13.91 4.90
CA GLY A 312 1.81 12.82 3.93
C GLY A 312 0.65 11.85 4.13
N ALA A 313 0.29 11.55 5.39
CA ALA A 313 -0.84 10.68 5.72
C ALA A 313 -2.18 11.18 5.17
N TYR A 314 -2.43 12.50 5.15
CA TYR A 314 -3.61 13.08 4.53
C TYR A 314 -3.51 13.09 3.01
N GLN A 315 -2.33 13.38 2.49
CA GLN A 315 -2.10 13.63 1.07
C GLN A 315 -2.19 12.36 0.23
N VAL A 316 -1.81 11.20 0.76
CA VAL A 316 -2.06 9.91 0.08
C VAL A 316 -3.55 9.56 0.07
N CYS A 317 -4.32 9.99 1.08
CA CYS A 317 -5.77 9.82 1.09
C CYS A 317 -6.44 10.70 0.02
N TYR A 318 -5.98 11.93 -0.20
CA TYR A 318 -6.43 12.75 -1.34
C TYR A 318 -6.13 12.07 -2.68
N GLY A 319 -5.00 11.37 -2.78
CA GLY A 319 -4.67 10.56 -3.96
C GLY A 319 -5.67 9.43 -4.17
N ARG A 320 -6.05 8.70 -3.12
CA ARG A 320 -7.11 7.68 -3.18
C ARG A 320 -8.44 8.27 -3.64
N GLU A 321 -8.87 9.40 -3.04
CA GLU A 321 -10.12 10.09 -3.43
C GLU A 321 -10.11 10.48 -4.91
N LEU A 322 -8.97 10.97 -5.40
CA LEU A 322 -8.80 11.30 -6.82
C LEU A 322 -9.03 10.05 -7.70
N ILE A 323 -8.38 8.94 -7.39
CA ILE A 323 -8.48 7.70 -8.17
C ILE A 323 -9.90 7.13 -8.12
N GLU A 324 -10.54 7.10 -6.96
CA GLU A 324 -11.91 6.58 -6.79
C GLU A 324 -12.98 7.51 -7.39
N SER A 325 -12.66 8.76 -7.66
CA SER A 325 -13.58 9.72 -8.32
C SER A 325 -13.83 9.43 -9.79
N ARG A 326 -13.16 8.43 -10.37
CA ARG A 326 -13.30 8.01 -11.77
C ARG A 326 -13.45 6.48 -11.85
N PRO A 327 -13.91 5.90 -12.99
CA PRO A 327 -14.04 4.46 -13.16
C PRO A 327 -12.75 3.69 -12.86
N PHE A 328 -12.73 2.99 -11.72
CA PHE A 328 -11.55 2.41 -11.11
C PHE A 328 -11.00 1.21 -11.89
N PHE A 329 -11.85 0.21 -12.19
CA PHE A 329 -11.42 -1.06 -12.79
C PHE A 329 -10.95 -0.96 -14.24
N ARG A 330 -11.23 0.16 -14.91
CA ARG A 330 -10.80 0.41 -16.28
C ARG A 330 -9.53 1.26 -16.36
N ARG A 331 -8.98 1.67 -15.22
CA ARG A 331 -7.73 2.42 -15.18
C ARG A 331 -6.57 1.56 -15.70
N ILE A 332 -5.80 2.10 -16.62
CA ILE A 332 -4.59 1.50 -17.17
C ILE A 332 -3.45 2.52 -17.19
N PRO A 333 -2.20 2.10 -16.97
CA PRO A 333 -1.05 2.96 -17.26
C PRO A 333 -0.98 3.22 -18.75
N ASP A 334 -0.81 4.47 -19.15
CA ASP A 334 -0.61 4.83 -20.56
C ASP A 334 0.25 6.08 -20.67
N GLN A 335 1.55 5.88 -20.80
CA GLN A 335 2.50 6.97 -20.94
C GLN A 335 2.35 7.71 -22.28
N GLY A 336 1.66 7.11 -23.28
CA GLY A 336 1.33 7.74 -24.55
C GLY A 336 0.33 8.91 -24.43
N VAL A 337 -0.27 9.15 -23.25
CA VAL A 337 -1.03 10.38 -22.98
C VAL A 337 -0.13 11.61 -23.01
N ILE A 338 1.16 11.46 -22.67
CA ILE A 338 2.14 12.53 -22.70
C ILE A 338 2.73 12.59 -24.12
N ALA A 339 2.56 13.72 -24.79
CA ALA A 339 3.13 13.95 -26.11
C ALA A 339 4.58 14.45 -25.98
N GLY A 340 5.52 13.71 -26.52
CA GLY A 340 6.95 14.03 -26.45
C GLY A 340 7.65 13.51 -25.19
N ASP A 341 8.57 14.30 -24.63
CA ASP A 341 9.41 13.89 -23.50
C ASP A 341 8.64 13.92 -22.17
N ALA A 342 8.50 12.73 -21.58
CA ALA A 342 7.91 12.58 -20.24
C ALA A 342 8.83 13.05 -19.10
N GLY A 343 10.10 13.32 -19.39
CA GLY A 343 11.11 13.71 -18.43
C GLY A 343 11.67 12.54 -17.61
N TRP A 344 12.66 12.87 -16.80
CA TRP A 344 13.35 11.95 -15.89
C TRP A 344 13.57 12.60 -14.52
N GLY A 345 13.80 11.80 -13.49
CA GLY A 345 14.03 12.28 -12.14
C GLY A 345 12.90 13.18 -11.67
N HIS A 346 13.21 14.31 -11.06
CA HIS A 346 12.23 15.31 -10.62
C HIS A 346 11.42 15.96 -11.74
N GLY A 347 11.87 15.88 -12.97
CA GLY A 347 11.14 16.36 -14.14
C GLY A 347 10.14 15.35 -14.70
N ARG A 348 10.03 14.15 -14.13
CA ARG A 348 9.16 13.08 -14.64
C ARG A 348 7.68 13.46 -14.57
N CYS A 349 6.96 13.19 -15.67
CA CYS A 349 5.51 13.12 -15.69
C CYS A 349 5.09 11.66 -15.89
N THR A 350 4.07 11.20 -15.18
CA THR A 350 3.53 9.83 -15.31
C THR A 350 2.04 9.89 -15.57
N ALA A 351 1.56 9.08 -16.51
CA ALA A 351 0.20 9.14 -16.99
C ALA A 351 -0.56 7.82 -16.83
N THR A 352 -1.84 7.94 -16.52
CA THR A 352 -2.81 6.86 -16.50
C THR A 352 -4.11 7.31 -17.15
N ARG A 353 -4.91 6.38 -17.66
CA ARG A 353 -6.23 6.70 -18.22
C ARG A 353 -7.23 5.55 -18.07
N ASP A 354 -8.47 5.82 -18.36
CA ASP A 354 -9.50 4.82 -18.61
C ASP A 354 -9.22 4.09 -19.96
N SER A 355 -9.34 2.78 -19.98
CA SER A 355 -9.17 1.98 -21.20
C SER A 355 -10.10 2.40 -22.34
N LEU A 356 -11.30 2.95 -22.03
CA LEU A 356 -12.23 3.51 -23.00
C LEU A 356 -12.01 5.01 -23.28
N GLY A 357 -10.98 5.62 -22.67
CA GLY A 357 -10.63 7.01 -22.86
C GLY A 357 -11.58 8.01 -22.20
N THR A 358 -12.46 7.60 -21.29
CA THR A 358 -13.42 8.54 -20.69
C THR A 358 -12.77 9.54 -19.74
N TYR A 359 -11.56 9.25 -19.27
CA TYR A 359 -10.69 10.19 -18.58
C TYR A 359 -9.20 9.86 -18.82
N ALA A 360 -8.34 10.83 -18.58
CA ALA A 360 -6.89 10.67 -18.45
C ALA A 360 -6.37 11.54 -17.31
N MET A 361 -5.30 11.09 -16.65
CA MET A 361 -4.62 11.83 -15.59
C MET A 361 -3.12 11.83 -15.85
N VAL A 362 -2.46 12.96 -15.57
CA VAL A 362 -1.01 13.13 -15.68
C VAL A 362 -0.50 13.77 -14.40
N TYR A 363 0.37 13.07 -13.68
CA TYR A 363 1.10 13.60 -12.54
C TYR A 363 2.39 14.27 -13.01
N SER A 364 2.61 15.51 -12.61
CA SER A 364 3.84 16.27 -12.82
C SER A 364 4.50 16.54 -11.47
N GLU A 365 5.60 15.88 -11.19
CA GLU A 365 6.30 15.94 -9.89
C GLU A 365 6.81 17.35 -9.56
N SER A 366 7.37 18.04 -10.55
CA SER A 366 7.93 19.38 -10.35
C SER A 366 7.02 20.52 -10.81
N GLY A 367 5.79 20.23 -11.24
CA GLY A 367 4.90 21.24 -11.81
C GLY A 367 5.44 21.85 -13.10
N ARG A 368 6.30 21.16 -13.84
CA ARG A 368 6.76 21.64 -15.16
C ARG A 368 5.65 21.57 -16.20
N PRO A 369 5.63 22.43 -17.21
CA PRO A 369 4.75 22.30 -18.37
C PRO A 369 5.01 20.99 -19.13
N PHE A 370 3.94 20.40 -19.69
CA PHE A 370 4.01 19.19 -20.53
C PHE A 370 2.92 19.20 -21.59
N ALA A 371 3.17 18.53 -22.70
CA ALA A 371 2.19 18.36 -23.76
C ALA A 371 1.42 17.06 -23.60
N VAL A 372 0.13 17.07 -23.97
CA VAL A 372 -0.77 15.91 -23.89
C VAL A 372 -1.37 15.62 -25.27
N ASP A 373 -1.40 14.35 -25.65
CA ASP A 373 -2.16 13.84 -26.78
C ASP A 373 -3.65 13.75 -26.43
N LEU A 374 -4.43 14.73 -26.86
CA LEU A 374 -5.89 14.76 -26.63
C LEU A 374 -6.63 13.64 -27.38
N GLY A 375 -5.99 12.95 -28.32
CA GLY A 375 -6.54 11.77 -29.00
C GLY A 375 -6.76 10.58 -28.05
N ARG A 376 -6.07 10.56 -26.91
CA ARG A 376 -6.22 9.52 -25.86
C ARG A 376 -7.47 9.67 -25.01
N VAL A 377 -8.14 10.84 -25.06
CA VAL A 377 -9.41 11.08 -24.36
C VAL A 377 -10.55 11.00 -25.34
N SER A 378 -11.62 10.29 -25.02
CA SER A 378 -12.80 10.15 -25.87
C SER A 378 -13.65 11.43 -25.89
N GLY A 379 -14.65 11.46 -26.77
CA GLY A 379 -15.57 12.59 -26.90
C GLY A 379 -15.07 13.72 -27.76
N LYS A 380 -15.96 14.67 -28.07
CA LYS A 380 -15.66 15.86 -28.88
C LYS A 380 -15.25 17.07 -28.03
N ARG A 381 -15.57 17.05 -26.74
CA ARG A 381 -15.29 18.10 -25.75
C ARG A 381 -14.66 17.46 -24.53
N ILE A 382 -13.61 18.11 -24.02
CA ILE A 382 -12.82 17.66 -22.89
C ILE A 382 -12.90 18.72 -21.79
N VAL A 383 -13.27 18.32 -20.60
CA VAL A 383 -13.18 19.17 -19.38
C VAL A 383 -11.82 18.92 -18.75
N ALA A 384 -11.10 19.99 -18.43
CA ALA A 384 -9.78 19.90 -17.83
C ALA A 384 -9.73 20.54 -16.45
N TRP A 385 -8.97 19.91 -15.57
CA TRP A 385 -8.77 20.32 -14.19
C TRP A 385 -7.30 20.18 -13.79
N TRP A 386 -6.83 21.08 -12.93
CA TRP A 386 -5.70 20.84 -12.06
C TRP A 386 -6.21 20.30 -10.74
N TYR A 387 -5.55 19.27 -10.22
CA TYR A 387 -5.77 18.74 -8.88
C TYR A 387 -4.56 19.02 -8.02
N ASP A 388 -4.72 19.80 -6.96
CA ASP A 388 -3.67 20.07 -5.98
C ASP A 388 -3.53 18.84 -5.06
N VAL A 389 -2.50 18.07 -5.25
CA VAL A 389 -2.24 16.82 -4.51
C VAL A 389 -1.92 17.06 -3.01
N ARG A 390 -1.59 18.31 -2.64
CA ARG A 390 -1.27 18.71 -1.26
C ARG A 390 -2.52 19.01 -0.43
N SER A 391 -3.59 19.40 -1.07
CA SER A 391 -4.83 19.84 -0.42
C SER A 391 -6.09 19.11 -0.88
N GLY A 392 -5.99 18.24 -1.88
CA GLY A 392 -7.15 17.55 -2.46
C GLY A 392 -8.12 18.48 -3.21
N ARG A 393 -7.69 19.67 -3.61
CA ARG A 393 -8.57 20.67 -4.23
C ARG A 393 -8.49 20.65 -5.76
N PRO A 394 -9.62 20.49 -6.46
CA PRO A 394 -9.68 20.65 -7.90
C PRO A 394 -9.79 22.12 -8.31
N LEU A 395 -9.02 22.54 -9.31
CA LEU A 395 -9.08 23.85 -9.96
C LEU A 395 -9.49 23.67 -11.42
N ARG A 396 -10.64 24.18 -11.82
CA ARG A 396 -11.13 24.04 -13.19
C ARG A 396 -10.29 24.89 -14.13
N ILE A 397 -9.72 24.25 -15.17
CA ILE A 397 -9.00 24.95 -16.26
C ILE A 397 -10.01 25.46 -17.28
N GLY A 398 -10.88 24.57 -17.74
CA GLY A 398 -11.86 24.92 -18.77
C GLY A 398 -12.42 23.69 -19.47
N GLU A 399 -13.04 23.98 -20.63
CA GLU A 399 -13.56 22.98 -21.55
C GLU A 399 -13.05 23.28 -22.96
N PHE A 400 -12.54 22.23 -23.63
CA PHE A 400 -11.90 22.34 -24.94
C PHE A 400 -12.58 21.44 -25.95
N ARG A 401 -12.61 21.83 -27.23
CA ARG A 401 -12.95 20.91 -28.30
C ARG A 401 -11.76 19.97 -28.56
N ARG A 402 -12.00 18.67 -28.55
CA ARG A 402 -11.00 17.71 -28.99
C ARG A 402 -10.71 17.95 -30.47
N ARG A 403 -9.47 18.15 -30.79
CA ARG A 403 -9.00 18.23 -32.19
C ARG A 403 -8.88 16.80 -32.74
N ASP A 404 -8.58 16.71 -34.04
CA ASP A 404 -8.36 15.43 -34.72
C ASP A 404 -7.27 14.59 -34.02
N ALA A 405 -7.28 13.29 -34.28
CA ALA A 405 -6.31 12.37 -33.70
C ALA A 405 -4.87 12.82 -33.94
N GLY A 406 -4.05 12.86 -32.91
CA GLY A 406 -2.66 13.36 -32.96
C GLY A 406 -2.51 14.84 -32.58
N ALA A 407 -3.60 15.55 -32.30
CA ALA A 407 -3.50 16.93 -31.82
C ALA A 407 -2.99 16.96 -30.35
N THR A 408 -1.99 17.80 -30.12
CA THR A 408 -1.39 17.99 -28.81
C THR A 408 -1.75 19.33 -28.20
N MET A 409 -1.83 19.39 -26.87
CA MET A 409 -2.04 20.63 -26.13
C MET A 409 -1.09 20.68 -24.93
N THR A 410 -0.42 21.82 -24.76
CA THR A 410 0.45 22.04 -23.60
C THR A 410 -0.36 22.55 -22.42
N PHE A 411 -0.11 21.95 -21.25
CA PHE A 411 -0.67 22.37 -19.97
C PHE A 411 0.43 22.86 -19.04
N THR A 412 0.21 24.01 -18.42
CA THR A 412 1.14 24.60 -17.45
C THR A 412 0.49 24.55 -16.08
N PRO A 413 1.08 23.80 -15.12
CA PRO A 413 0.59 23.77 -13.73
C PRO A 413 0.60 25.17 -13.09
N PRO A 414 -0.28 25.42 -12.08
CA PRO A 414 -0.36 26.73 -11.42
C PRO A 414 0.94 27.16 -10.73
N THR A 415 1.73 26.22 -10.26
CA THR A 415 3.04 26.46 -9.62
C THR A 415 4.04 25.40 -10.04
N CYS A 416 5.34 25.71 -9.96
CA CYS A 416 6.43 24.80 -10.31
C CYS A 416 7.55 24.81 -9.26
N GLY A 417 8.46 23.85 -9.33
CA GLY A 417 9.58 23.66 -8.43
C GLY A 417 9.34 22.54 -7.41
N LYS A 418 10.33 22.31 -6.53
CA LYS A 418 10.25 21.24 -5.49
C LYS A 418 9.02 21.42 -4.61
N GLY A 419 8.23 20.37 -4.46
CA GLY A 419 7.01 20.35 -3.65
C GLY A 419 5.79 20.99 -4.33
N ASN A 420 5.90 21.42 -5.59
CA ASN A 420 4.81 21.98 -6.39
C ASN A 420 4.32 20.97 -7.43
N ASP A 421 4.01 19.81 -6.96
CA ASP A 421 3.48 18.69 -7.73
C ASP A 421 1.95 18.82 -7.96
N TRP A 422 1.51 18.41 -9.14
CA TRP A 422 0.13 18.57 -9.61
C TRP A 422 -0.33 17.36 -10.43
N VAL A 423 -1.64 17.09 -10.41
CA VAL A 423 -2.25 16.18 -11.38
C VAL A 423 -3.15 16.97 -12.33
N LEU A 424 -2.90 16.82 -13.64
CA LEU A 424 -3.86 17.20 -14.67
C LEU A 424 -4.91 16.09 -14.78
N VAL A 425 -6.19 16.45 -14.76
CA VAL A 425 -7.30 15.53 -15.03
C VAL A 425 -8.05 16.02 -16.27
N LEU A 426 -8.21 15.14 -17.24
CA LEU A 426 -8.93 15.36 -18.48
C LEU A 426 -10.11 14.40 -18.57
N ASP A 427 -11.31 14.93 -18.72
CA ASP A 427 -12.56 14.16 -18.75
C ASP A 427 -13.30 14.33 -20.08
N ASP A 428 -13.83 13.27 -20.63
CA ASP A 428 -14.85 13.38 -21.68
C ASP A 428 -16.09 14.09 -21.12
N ALA A 429 -16.42 15.26 -21.63
CA ALA A 429 -17.51 16.11 -21.12
C ALA A 429 -18.88 15.40 -21.08
N ARG A 430 -19.09 14.36 -21.91
CA ARG A 430 -20.34 13.56 -21.92
C ARG A 430 -20.52 12.76 -20.65
N MET A 431 -19.44 12.41 -19.96
CA MET A 431 -19.48 11.59 -18.75
C MET A 431 -20.01 12.36 -17.53
N LYS A 432 -19.94 13.70 -17.57
CA LYS A 432 -20.42 14.57 -16.49
C LYS A 432 -19.87 14.18 -15.11
N TYR A 433 -18.60 13.80 -15.07
CA TYR A 433 -17.96 13.46 -13.80
C TYR A 433 -17.97 14.67 -12.84
N PRO A 434 -18.12 14.42 -11.53
CA PRO A 434 -17.94 15.48 -10.55
C PRO A 434 -16.51 16.04 -10.57
N PRO A 435 -16.23 17.19 -9.94
CA PRO A 435 -14.86 17.65 -9.76
C PRO A 435 -13.96 16.55 -9.21
N PRO A 436 -12.68 16.44 -9.68
CA PRO A 436 -11.74 15.41 -9.20
C PRO A 436 -11.63 15.38 -7.68
N GLY A 437 -11.48 14.19 -7.09
CA GLY A 437 -11.44 13.98 -5.64
C GLY A 437 -12.81 13.94 -4.95
N ARG A 438 -13.88 14.21 -5.68
CA ARG A 438 -15.24 14.03 -5.17
C ARG A 438 -15.84 12.74 -5.76
N CYS A 439 -16.07 11.76 -4.91
CA CYS A 439 -16.83 10.59 -5.34
C CYS A 439 -18.26 11.01 -5.71
N PRO A 440 -18.85 10.43 -6.78
CA PRO A 440 -20.28 10.52 -6.98
C PRO A 440 -20.94 10.06 -5.67
N GLU A 441 -21.84 10.86 -5.11
CA GLU A 441 -22.58 10.49 -3.90
C GLU A 441 -23.04 9.03 -4.08
N ALA A 442 -22.65 8.15 -3.16
CA ALA A 442 -23.30 6.87 -3.02
C ALA A 442 -24.78 7.24 -2.84
N ARG A 443 -25.64 6.94 -3.83
CA ARG A 443 -27.07 7.18 -3.70
C ARG A 443 -27.44 6.59 -2.37
N SER A 444 -27.79 7.43 -1.43
CA SER A 444 -28.31 7.06 -0.14
C SER A 444 -29.47 6.12 -0.43
N GLY A 445 -29.20 4.83 -0.35
CA GLY A 445 -30.25 3.83 -0.36
C GLY A 445 -31.12 4.17 0.83
N ALA A 446 -32.32 4.61 0.53
CA ALA A 446 -33.35 4.89 1.49
C ALA A 446 -33.40 3.70 2.47
N ALA A 447 -33.22 4.01 3.74
CA ALA A 447 -33.69 3.14 4.80
C ALA A 447 -35.20 2.88 4.57
N GLY A 448 -35.52 1.64 4.39
CA GLY A 448 -36.86 1.08 4.42
C GLY A 448 -36.81 -0.17 5.28
#